data_ca997eb2d675c0f18b70c17881a6237f
#
_entry.id   ca997eb2d675c0f18b70c17881a6237f
#
_cell.length_a   1.000
_cell.length_b   1.000
_cell.length_c   1.000
_cell.angle_alpha   90.00
_cell.angle_beta   90.00
_cell.angle_gamma   90.00
#
_symmetry.space_group_name_H-M   'P 1'
#
loop_
_entity.id
_entity.type
_entity.pdbx_description
1 polymer ?
#
loop_
_entity_poly.entity_id
_entity_poly.type
_entity_poly.pdbx_seq_one_letter_code
_entity_poly.pdbx_strand_id
1 'polypeptide(L)'
;MEGESVVAGNGHNKVANGVNYEAAVLERYGDAAQEVEACLCLPVSYDKTLLEVIPDEIIEKDYGCGDPSKYIHKGETVLDLGSGSGKACYIISQIVGAQGKVIGVDFNPPMLELARKYQKAIGAKLGYYNVEFRRGKIQDLKTNLDLVDGYLKEHPVQSVADLAKLDEYQTKIRHTLPLIADASIDVIVSNCVLNLVRPEDKKALFAEMYRVLKRGGRVAISDIVSDEVVPEHLAKDPNLWSACVSGAFQEEEFLKAFEDAKFHGITIEELRSEAYQTVEGIEFRAVTVSPGTFTSALISVSATPSPRYAFA
;
A
#
# COMPACT_ATOMS: atom_id res chain seq x y z
N MET A 1 12.16 43.44 25.24
CA MET A 1 10.95 43.53 24.38
C MET A 1 11.29 42.77 23.09
N GLU A 2 11.14 41.48 23.14
CA GLU A 2 11.42 40.57 22.04
C GLU A 2 10.08 40.07 21.52
N GLY A 3 9.81 40.36 20.25
CA GLY A 3 8.56 40.00 19.61
C GLY A 3 8.60 38.58 19.07
N GLU A 4 7.79 37.69 19.63
CA GLU A 4 7.52 36.39 19.05
C GLU A 4 6.69 36.56 17.79
N SER A 5 7.23 36.10 16.66
CA SER A 5 6.49 35.96 15.40
C SER A 5 5.70 34.68 15.41
N VAL A 6 4.39 34.79 15.56
CA VAL A 6 3.45 33.69 15.38
C VAL A 6 3.36 33.37 13.89
N VAL A 7 3.84 32.20 13.48
CA VAL A 7 3.61 31.65 12.16
C VAL A 7 2.15 31.19 12.09
N ALA A 8 1.36 31.86 11.26
CA ALA A 8 -0.03 31.50 10.99
C ALA A 8 -0.09 30.20 10.19
N GLY A 9 -0.55 29.13 10.83
CA GLY A 9 -0.86 27.87 10.17
C GLY A 9 -2.06 28.03 9.23
N ASN A 10 -1.90 27.55 8.01
CA ASN A 10 -2.91 27.55 6.97
C ASN A 10 -4.13 26.73 7.39
N GLY A 11 -5.30 27.33 7.12
CA GLY A 11 -6.58 26.84 7.58
C GLY A 11 -6.97 25.46 7.04
N HIS A 12 -7.18 24.54 7.96
CA HIS A 12 -7.75 23.23 7.72
C HIS A 12 -9.22 23.39 7.28
N ASN A 13 -9.53 22.87 6.11
CA ASN A 13 -10.92 22.73 5.63
C ASN A 13 -11.63 21.68 6.51
N LYS A 14 -12.26 22.11 7.59
CA LYS A 14 -13.15 21.26 8.40
C LYS A 14 -14.47 21.08 7.64
N VAL A 15 -14.58 19.95 6.94
CA VAL A 15 -15.88 19.46 6.48
C VAL A 15 -16.66 18.97 7.71
N ALA A 16 -17.89 19.42 7.87
CA ALA A 16 -18.75 19.05 9.00
C ALA A 16 -18.93 17.52 9.03
N ASN A 17 -18.58 16.90 10.18
CA ASN A 17 -18.89 15.54 10.61
C ASN A 17 -18.17 14.35 9.95
N GLY A 18 -16.90 14.44 9.49
CA GLY A 18 -16.10 13.27 9.14
C GLY A 18 -14.65 13.62 8.80
N VAL A 19 -13.71 12.84 9.31
CA VAL A 19 -12.30 12.94 8.89
C VAL A 19 -12.19 12.42 7.46
N ASN A 20 -11.67 13.23 6.55
CA ASN A 20 -11.39 12.78 5.18
C ASN A 20 -9.98 12.17 5.14
N TYR A 21 -9.86 10.90 5.51
CA TYR A 21 -8.59 10.16 5.54
C TYR A 21 -7.89 10.13 4.18
N GLU A 22 -8.63 9.92 3.08
CA GLU A 22 -8.05 9.88 1.73
C GLU A 22 -7.44 11.22 1.33
N ALA A 23 -8.09 12.35 1.70
CA ALA A 23 -7.53 13.67 1.43
C ALA A 23 -6.24 13.91 2.21
N ALA A 24 -6.18 13.52 3.49
CA ALA A 24 -4.97 13.64 4.31
C ALA A 24 -3.81 12.80 3.74
N VAL A 25 -4.10 11.60 3.27
CA VAL A 25 -3.11 10.73 2.61
C VAL A 25 -2.65 11.34 1.28
N LEU A 26 -3.58 11.81 0.43
CA LEU A 26 -3.25 12.47 -0.84
C LEU A 26 -2.36 13.68 -0.66
N GLU A 27 -2.67 14.55 0.30
CA GLU A 27 -1.90 15.75 0.62
C GLU A 27 -0.49 15.35 1.09
N ARG A 28 -0.39 14.55 2.14
CA ARG A 28 0.90 14.18 2.74
C ARG A 28 1.84 13.47 1.78
N TYR A 29 1.36 12.44 1.09
CA TYR A 29 2.20 11.70 0.12
C TYR A 29 2.39 12.49 -1.19
N GLY A 30 1.49 13.40 -1.53
CA GLY A 30 1.68 14.34 -2.63
C GLY A 30 2.84 15.30 -2.36
N ASP A 31 2.94 15.84 -1.15
CA ASP A 31 4.05 16.68 -0.71
C ASP A 31 5.34 15.86 -0.59
N ALA A 32 5.27 14.66 -0.03
CA ALA A 32 6.38 13.73 0.08
C ALA A 32 6.96 13.28 -1.28
N ALA A 33 6.19 13.36 -2.37
CA ALA A 33 6.71 13.17 -3.72
C ALA A 33 7.56 14.37 -4.21
N GLN A 34 7.39 15.56 -3.62
CA GLN A 34 8.17 16.75 -3.96
C GLN A 34 9.38 16.92 -3.03
N GLU A 35 9.19 16.75 -1.73
CA GLU A 35 10.22 16.89 -0.69
C GLU A 35 10.26 15.63 0.19
N VAL A 36 11.48 15.24 0.62
CA VAL A 36 11.67 14.04 1.45
C VAL A 36 11.06 14.23 2.83
N GLU A 37 10.17 13.31 3.25
CA GLU A 37 9.59 13.32 4.58
C GLU A 37 10.21 12.23 5.47
N ALA A 38 11.17 12.59 6.30
CA ALA A 38 11.93 11.65 7.14
C ALA A 38 11.07 10.87 8.16
N CYS A 39 9.94 11.42 8.58
CA CYS A 39 9.05 10.80 9.57
C CYS A 39 8.25 9.60 9.02
N LEU A 40 8.26 9.37 7.71
CA LEU A 40 7.54 8.24 7.08
C LEU A 40 8.42 7.01 6.85
N CYS A 41 9.70 7.07 7.20
CA CYS A 41 10.65 6.00 6.90
C CYS A 41 11.06 5.21 8.14
N LEU A 42 11.00 3.88 8.05
CA LEU A 42 11.82 2.98 8.88
C LEU A 42 13.09 2.61 8.12
N PRO A 43 14.24 2.48 8.80
CA PRO A 43 15.43 1.95 8.16
C PRO A 43 15.17 0.51 7.66
N VAL A 44 15.15 0.34 6.34
CA VAL A 44 15.02 -0.96 5.67
C VAL A 44 16.30 -1.24 4.90
N SER A 45 16.87 -2.43 5.10
CA SER A 45 18.07 -2.85 4.39
C SER A 45 17.67 -3.64 3.15
N TYR A 46 17.79 -3.01 1.99
CA TYR A 46 17.66 -3.67 0.69
C TYR A 46 19.03 -4.16 0.18
N ASP A 47 19.03 -5.14 -0.73
CA ASP A 47 20.22 -5.50 -1.48
C ASP A 47 20.72 -4.29 -2.30
N LYS A 48 21.92 -3.81 -1.96
CA LYS A 48 22.52 -2.62 -2.58
C LYS A 48 22.70 -2.75 -4.09
N THR A 49 22.93 -3.98 -4.58
CA THR A 49 23.10 -4.21 -6.02
C THR A 49 21.81 -3.94 -6.82
N LEU A 50 20.63 -4.19 -6.20
CA LEU A 50 19.34 -3.89 -6.80
C LEU A 50 19.01 -2.40 -6.79
N LEU A 51 19.68 -1.59 -5.98
CA LEU A 51 19.49 -0.14 -5.92
C LEU A 51 20.32 0.61 -6.99
N GLU A 52 21.39 0.03 -7.53
CA GLU A 52 22.33 0.72 -8.44
C GLU A 52 21.68 1.29 -9.72
N VAL A 53 20.61 0.64 -10.21
CA VAL A 53 19.90 1.10 -11.41
C VAL A 53 18.81 2.12 -11.11
N ILE A 54 18.44 2.27 -9.83
CA ILE A 54 17.33 3.11 -9.37
C ILE A 54 17.89 4.50 -9.05
N PRO A 55 17.28 5.60 -9.56
CA PRO A 55 17.70 6.95 -9.23
C PRO A 55 17.51 7.29 -7.75
N ASP A 56 18.43 8.09 -7.21
CA ASP A 56 18.41 8.53 -5.81
C ASP A 56 17.07 9.20 -5.44
N GLU A 57 16.49 10.00 -6.34
CA GLU A 57 15.19 10.65 -6.14
C GLU A 57 14.07 9.63 -5.81
N ILE A 58 14.08 8.44 -6.40
CA ILE A 58 13.13 7.36 -6.06
C ILE A 58 13.47 6.73 -4.72
N ILE A 59 14.77 6.52 -4.44
CA ILE A 59 15.23 5.88 -3.21
C ILE A 59 14.89 6.75 -1.99
N GLU A 60 15.12 8.06 -2.10
CA GLU A 60 14.90 9.02 -1.03
C GLU A 60 13.43 9.33 -0.75
N LYS A 61 12.56 9.19 -1.76
CA LYS A 61 11.12 9.46 -1.67
C LYS A 61 10.28 8.18 -1.63
N ASP A 62 10.81 7.13 -1.01
CA ASP A 62 10.11 5.89 -0.78
C ASP A 62 9.90 5.64 0.72
N TYR A 63 8.68 5.31 1.08
CA TYR A 63 8.21 5.24 2.45
C TYR A 63 7.68 3.85 2.76
N GLY A 64 8.41 3.10 3.59
CA GLY A 64 8.04 1.72 3.92
C GLY A 64 8.66 1.24 5.23
N CYS A 65 8.21 0.09 5.73
CA CYS A 65 8.60 -0.46 7.03
C CYS A 65 9.23 -1.86 6.94
N GLY A 66 9.26 -2.47 5.74
CA GLY A 66 9.84 -3.78 5.50
C GLY A 66 10.34 -3.96 4.06
N ASP A 67 10.83 -5.15 3.76
CA ASP A 67 11.29 -5.55 2.44
C ASP A 67 10.53 -6.79 1.93
N PRO A 68 9.35 -6.62 1.33
CA PRO A 68 8.58 -7.73 0.78
C PRO A 68 9.21 -8.35 -0.48
N SER A 69 10.22 -7.71 -1.07
CA SER A 69 10.89 -8.21 -2.28
C SER A 69 11.63 -9.53 -2.06
N LYS A 70 11.99 -9.84 -0.80
CA LYS A 70 12.65 -11.11 -0.40
C LYS A 70 11.83 -12.36 -0.72
N TYR A 71 10.52 -12.21 -0.87
CA TYR A 71 9.58 -13.33 -1.10
C TYR A 71 9.19 -13.50 -2.56
N ILE A 72 9.88 -12.82 -3.49
CA ILE A 72 9.60 -12.82 -4.91
C ILE A 72 10.53 -13.80 -5.63
N HIS A 73 10.00 -14.48 -6.66
CA HIS A 73 10.75 -15.42 -7.46
C HIS A 73 10.79 -15.02 -8.94
N LYS A 74 11.77 -15.55 -9.65
CA LYS A 74 11.98 -15.29 -11.06
C LYS A 74 10.77 -15.71 -11.91
N GLY A 75 10.36 -14.86 -12.84
CA GLY A 75 9.29 -15.12 -13.81
C GLY A 75 7.88 -14.82 -13.30
N GLU A 76 7.70 -14.40 -12.05
CA GLU A 76 6.39 -14.10 -11.47
C GLU A 76 5.77 -12.80 -12.00
N THR A 77 4.44 -12.77 -11.98
CA THR A 77 3.65 -11.55 -12.14
C THR A 77 3.31 -11.01 -10.76
N VAL A 78 3.89 -9.87 -10.41
CA VAL A 78 3.77 -9.25 -9.10
C VAL A 78 2.90 -8.00 -9.17
N LEU A 79 2.00 -7.85 -8.20
CA LEU A 79 1.19 -6.65 -7.97
C LEU A 79 1.69 -5.96 -6.70
N ASP A 80 2.10 -4.71 -6.82
CA ASP A 80 2.50 -3.85 -5.70
C ASP A 80 1.35 -2.88 -5.37
N LEU A 81 0.78 -3.03 -4.17
CA LEU A 81 -0.35 -2.23 -3.68
C LEU A 81 0.19 -1.02 -2.92
N GLY A 82 -0.10 0.18 -3.44
CA GLY A 82 0.45 1.44 -2.95
C GLY A 82 1.91 1.60 -3.35
N SER A 83 2.19 1.51 -4.65
CA SER A 83 3.54 1.47 -5.19
C SER A 83 4.36 2.76 -5.00
N GLY A 84 3.73 3.87 -4.59
CA GLY A 84 4.39 5.14 -4.33
C GLY A 84 5.33 5.59 -5.46
N SER A 85 6.56 5.91 -5.11
CA SER A 85 7.63 6.31 -6.05
C SER A 85 8.11 5.17 -6.97
N GLY A 86 7.68 3.93 -6.72
CA GLY A 86 8.02 2.76 -7.52
C GLY A 86 9.31 2.04 -7.14
N LYS A 87 9.97 2.38 -6.03
CA LYS A 87 11.23 1.73 -5.60
C LYS A 87 11.07 0.22 -5.52
N ALA A 88 10.05 -0.27 -4.78
CA ALA A 88 9.78 -1.69 -4.64
C ALA A 88 9.53 -2.36 -6.00
N CYS A 89 8.73 -1.73 -6.87
CA CYS A 89 8.50 -2.22 -8.23
C CYS A 89 9.79 -2.39 -9.03
N TYR A 90 10.73 -1.46 -8.95
CA TYR A 90 12.01 -1.53 -9.68
C TYR A 90 12.99 -2.54 -9.09
N ILE A 91 12.99 -2.74 -7.78
CA ILE A 91 13.71 -3.84 -7.14
C ILE A 91 13.16 -5.18 -7.63
N ILE A 92 11.84 -5.37 -7.52
CA ILE A 92 11.12 -6.59 -7.90
C ILE A 92 11.29 -6.88 -9.40
N SER A 93 11.30 -5.86 -10.25
CA SER A 93 11.56 -6.00 -11.69
C SER A 93 12.86 -6.76 -11.99
N GLN A 94 13.91 -6.48 -11.23
CA GLN A 94 15.21 -7.15 -11.38
C GLN A 94 15.16 -8.60 -10.90
N ILE A 95 14.41 -8.87 -9.84
CA ILE A 95 14.25 -10.22 -9.26
C ILE A 95 13.46 -11.11 -10.22
N VAL A 96 12.29 -10.65 -10.70
CA VAL A 96 11.46 -11.45 -11.60
C VAL A 96 12.09 -11.59 -12.99
N GLY A 97 12.95 -10.65 -13.40
CA GLY A 97 13.67 -10.64 -14.67
C GLY A 97 12.76 -10.42 -15.89
N ALA A 98 13.33 -10.55 -17.09
CA ALA A 98 12.65 -10.23 -18.37
C ALA A 98 11.38 -11.05 -18.65
N GLN A 99 11.21 -12.21 -18.03
CA GLN A 99 10.06 -13.10 -18.21
C GLN A 99 8.93 -12.82 -17.19
N GLY A 100 9.24 -12.10 -16.09
CA GLY A 100 8.28 -11.69 -15.10
C GLY A 100 7.64 -10.35 -15.43
N LYS A 101 6.65 -9.96 -14.65
CA LYS A 101 5.93 -8.68 -14.80
C LYS A 101 5.69 -8.06 -13.43
N VAL A 102 5.80 -6.75 -13.32
CA VAL A 102 5.48 -5.98 -12.13
C VAL A 102 4.43 -4.93 -12.46
N ILE A 103 3.38 -4.89 -11.66
CA ILE A 103 2.31 -3.89 -11.77
C ILE A 103 2.24 -3.13 -10.46
N GLY A 104 2.59 -1.86 -10.46
CA GLY A 104 2.39 -0.95 -9.34
C GLY A 104 1.03 -0.27 -9.44
N VAL A 105 0.26 -0.30 -8.36
CA VAL A 105 -1.01 0.44 -8.24
C VAL A 105 -0.87 1.47 -7.14
N ASP A 106 -1.17 2.72 -7.50
CA ASP A 106 -1.27 3.82 -6.54
C ASP A 106 -2.42 4.75 -6.96
N PHE A 107 -2.98 5.50 -6.01
CA PHE A 107 -4.02 6.46 -6.33
C PHE A 107 -3.51 7.91 -6.34
N ASN A 108 -2.29 8.16 -5.83
CA ASN A 108 -1.67 9.47 -5.72
C ASN A 108 -0.97 9.86 -7.03
N PRO A 109 -1.46 10.90 -7.76
CA PRO A 109 -0.86 11.28 -9.05
C PRO A 109 0.60 11.72 -8.97
N PRO A 110 1.03 12.60 -8.04
CA PRO A 110 2.43 12.98 -7.87
C PRO A 110 3.38 11.79 -7.67
N MET A 111 3.00 10.80 -6.86
CA MET A 111 3.80 9.60 -6.66
C MET A 111 3.92 8.78 -7.95
N LEU A 112 2.82 8.59 -8.68
CA LEU A 112 2.83 7.87 -9.97
C LEU A 112 3.61 8.63 -11.05
N GLU A 113 3.59 9.95 -11.06
CA GLU A 113 4.39 10.76 -11.97
C GLU A 113 5.89 10.53 -11.71
N LEU A 114 6.31 10.53 -10.44
CA LEU A 114 7.67 10.23 -10.04
C LEU A 114 8.08 8.81 -10.45
N ALA A 115 7.24 7.82 -10.18
CA ALA A 115 7.47 6.44 -10.59
C ALA A 115 7.65 6.31 -12.12
N ARG A 116 6.72 6.87 -12.89
CA ARG A 116 6.70 6.80 -14.36
C ARG A 116 7.86 7.58 -15.02
N LYS A 117 8.34 8.66 -14.38
CA LYS A 117 9.44 9.51 -14.88
C LYS A 117 10.68 8.72 -15.27
N TYR A 118 11.02 7.71 -14.49
CA TYR A 118 12.23 6.93 -14.67
C TYR A 118 12.05 5.58 -15.35
N GLN A 119 10.81 5.16 -15.60
CA GLN A 119 10.48 3.83 -16.11
C GLN A 119 11.25 3.48 -17.39
N LYS A 120 11.31 4.41 -18.35
CA LYS A 120 12.03 4.22 -19.62
C LYS A 120 13.54 4.10 -19.43
N ALA A 121 14.13 4.94 -18.56
CA ALA A 121 15.56 4.94 -18.30
C ALA A 121 16.02 3.68 -17.59
N ILE A 122 15.25 3.24 -16.57
CA ILE A 122 15.52 2.00 -15.83
C ILE A 122 15.38 0.79 -16.75
N GLY A 123 14.30 0.72 -17.56
CA GLY A 123 14.10 -0.37 -18.51
C GLY A 123 15.25 -0.46 -19.54
N ALA A 124 15.77 0.68 -20.02
CA ALA A 124 16.92 0.72 -20.91
C ALA A 124 18.21 0.20 -20.24
N LYS A 125 18.44 0.53 -18.96
CA LYS A 125 19.58 -0.01 -18.21
C LYS A 125 19.47 -1.53 -17.98
N LEU A 126 18.26 -2.03 -17.72
CA LEU A 126 18.00 -3.46 -17.51
C LEU A 126 17.96 -4.28 -18.80
N GLY A 127 17.71 -3.65 -19.95
CA GLY A 127 17.52 -4.29 -21.24
C GLY A 127 16.13 -4.90 -21.46
N TYR A 128 15.15 -4.60 -20.57
CA TYR A 128 13.75 -5.03 -20.68
C TYR A 128 12.80 -4.06 -19.96
N TYR A 129 11.49 -4.14 -20.31
CA TYR A 129 10.45 -3.23 -19.85
C TYR A 129 9.28 -4.05 -19.30
N ASN A 130 9.37 -4.45 -18.04
CA ASN A 130 8.41 -5.34 -17.40
C ASN A 130 7.64 -4.72 -16.22
N VAL A 131 7.79 -3.40 -16.01
CA VAL A 131 7.06 -2.64 -14.99
C VAL A 131 5.96 -1.81 -15.64
N GLU A 132 4.76 -1.83 -15.03
CA GLU A 132 3.64 -0.94 -15.36
C GLU A 132 3.15 -0.24 -14.10
N PHE A 133 2.83 1.07 -14.20
CA PHE A 133 2.19 1.81 -13.13
C PHE A 133 0.77 2.19 -13.54
N ARG A 134 -0.21 1.83 -12.71
CA ARG A 134 -1.64 2.03 -12.94
C ARG A 134 -2.24 2.86 -11.82
N ARG A 135 -3.14 3.79 -12.19
CA ARG A 135 -3.81 4.64 -11.21
C ARG A 135 -5.13 4.02 -10.77
N GLY A 136 -5.23 3.73 -9.47
CA GLY A 136 -6.42 3.14 -8.86
C GLY A 136 -6.32 3.06 -7.36
N LYS A 137 -7.44 2.74 -6.72
CA LYS A 137 -7.50 2.48 -5.28
C LYS A 137 -7.25 1.00 -5.02
N ILE A 138 -6.45 0.68 -4.01
CA ILE A 138 -6.09 -0.72 -3.69
C ILE A 138 -7.29 -1.54 -3.19
N GLN A 139 -8.30 -0.91 -2.62
CA GLN A 139 -9.56 -1.53 -2.23
C GLN A 139 -10.57 -1.67 -3.39
N ASP A 140 -10.25 -1.16 -4.58
CA ASP A 140 -11.05 -1.31 -5.80
C ASP A 140 -10.14 -1.50 -7.02
N LEU A 141 -9.63 -2.71 -7.19
CA LEU A 141 -8.75 -3.09 -8.29
C LEU A 141 -9.50 -3.33 -9.61
N LYS A 142 -10.78 -2.97 -9.70
CA LYS A 142 -11.56 -2.99 -10.94
C LYS A 142 -11.58 -1.65 -11.65
N THR A 143 -11.61 -0.54 -10.90
CA THR A 143 -11.76 0.80 -11.46
C THR A 143 -10.40 1.39 -11.85
N ASN A 144 -10.19 1.62 -13.14
CA ASN A 144 -9.03 2.35 -13.67
C ASN A 144 -9.31 3.85 -13.65
N LEU A 145 -8.66 4.58 -12.74
CA LEU A 145 -8.88 6.02 -12.57
C LEU A 145 -8.34 6.86 -13.73
N ASP A 146 -7.33 6.38 -14.48
CA ASP A 146 -6.87 7.08 -15.69
C ASP A 146 -7.94 7.04 -16.79
N LEU A 147 -8.71 5.93 -16.90
CA LEU A 147 -9.84 5.83 -17.83
C LEU A 147 -11.00 6.73 -17.39
N VAL A 148 -11.27 6.79 -16.09
CA VAL A 148 -12.32 7.68 -15.52
C VAL A 148 -11.96 9.14 -15.77
N ASP A 149 -10.72 9.56 -15.53
CA ASP A 149 -10.25 10.91 -15.81
C ASP A 149 -10.35 11.25 -17.32
N GLY A 150 -9.99 10.30 -18.19
CA GLY A 150 -10.14 10.47 -19.63
C GLY A 150 -11.60 10.71 -20.02
N TYR A 151 -12.53 9.91 -19.50
CA TYR A 151 -13.95 10.07 -19.73
C TYR A 151 -14.47 11.43 -19.23
N LEU A 152 -14.08 11.85 -18.03
CA LEU A 152 -14.52 13.12 -17.43
C LEU A 152 -14.02 14.36 -18.18
N LYS A 153 -12.86 14.29 -18.83
CA LYS A 153 -12.35 15.37 -19.70
C LYS A 153 -13.23 15.61 -20.90
N GLU A 154 -13.79 14.54 -21.46
CA GLU A 154 -14.68 14.60 -22.63
C GLU A 154 -16.16 14.79 -22.25
N HIS A 155 -16.54 14.32 -21.05
CA HIS A 155 -17.90 14.28 -20.56
C HIS A 155 -17.97 14.83 -19.11
N PRO A 156 -17.81 16.15 -18.92
CA PRO A 156 -17.85 16.75 -17.58
C PRO A 156 -19.23 16.60 -16.95
N VAL A 157 -19.26 16.26 -15.65
CA VAL A 157 -20.51 16.10 -14.89
C VAL A 157 -21.06 17.49 -14.54
N GLN A 158 -22.20 17.84 -15.13
CA GLN A 158 -22.91 19.11 -14.89
C GLN A 158 -24.35 18.89 -14.41
N SER A 159 -24.83 17.65 -14.43
CA SER A 159 -26.19 17.27 -14.06
C SER A 159 -26.23 15.88 -13.43
N VAL A 160 -27.35 15.55 -12.77
CA VAL A 160 -27.62 14.18 -12.27
C VAL A 160 -27.62 13.16 -13.42
N ALA A 161 -28.08 13.57 -14.61
CA ALA A 161 -28.04 12.68 -15.79
C ALA A 161 -26.60 12.37 -16.23
N ASP A 162 -25.68 13.31 -16.12
CA ASP A 162 -24.26 13.05 -16.44
C ASP A 162 -23.58 12.20 -15.36
N LEU A 163 -23.98 12.35 -14.09
CA LEU A 163 -23.54 11.46 -13.01
C LEU A 163 -23.98 10.01 -13.28
N ALA A 164 -25.22 9.80 -13.74
CA ALA A 164 -25.72 8.48 -14.11
C ALA A 164 -24.92 7.86 -15.27
N LYS A 165 -24.56 8.67 -16.29
CA LYS A 165 -23.70 8.21 -17.41
C LYS A 165 -22.28 7.83 -16.93
N LEU A 166 -21.73 8.61 -15.99
CA LEU A 166 -20.44 8.28 -15.37
C LEU A 166 -20.51 6.93 -14.63
N ASP A 167 -21.54 6.69 -13.86
CA ASP A 167 -21.75 5.42 -13.14
C ASP A 167 -21.91 4.25 -14.12
N GLU A 168 -22.65 4.41 -15.19
CA GLU A 168 -22.78 3.42 -16.27
C GLU A 168 -21.42 3.15 -16.94
N TYR A 169 -20.64 4.19 -17.24
CA TYR A 169 -19.30 4.04 -17.79
C TYR A 169 -18.37 3.30 -16.83
N GLN A 170 -18.34 3.67 -15.55
CA GLN A 170 -17.53 2.98 -14.54
C GLN A 170 -17.94 1.51 -14.41
N THR A 171 -19.24 1.22 -14.37
CA THR A 171 -19.75 -0.15 -14.36
C THR A 171 -19.25 -0.94 -15.56
N LYS A 172 -19.31 -0.35 -16.76
CA LYS A 172 -18.83 -0.97 -17.99
C LYS A 172 -17.34 -1.30 -17.92
N ILE A 173 -16.48 -0.33 -17.57
CA ILE A 173 -15.01 -0.57 -17.54
C ILE A 173 -14.61 -1.57 -16.46
N ARG A 174 -15.29 -1.61 -15.31
CA ARG A 174 -15.07 -2.59 -14.23
C ARG A 174 -15.30 -4.04 -14.71
N HIS A 175 -16.19 -4.24 -15.66
CA HIS A 175 -16.48 -5.56 -16.25
C HIS A 175 -15.62 -5.88 -17.48
N THR A 176 -15.36 -4.90 -18.32
CA THR A 176 -14.71 -5.14 -19.63
C THR A 176 -13.21 -4.89 -19.63
N LEU A 177 -12.73 -3.96 -18.78
CA LEU A 177 -11.35 -3.49 -18.69
C LEU A 177 -10.94 -3.25 -17.24
N PRO A 178 -11.05 -4.24 -16.35
CA PRO A 178 -10.70 -4.05 -14.94
C PRO A 178 -9.24 -3.61 -14.80
N LEU A 179 -8.95 -2.76 -13.81
CA LEU A 179 -7.59 -2.30 -13.51
C LEU A 179 -6.64 -3.51 -13.35
N ILE A 180 -7.06 -4.51 -12.57
CA ILE A 180 -6.38 -5.81 -12.43
C ILE A 180 -7.41 -6.91 -12.68
N ALA A 181 -7.09 -7.80 -13.62
CA ALA A 181 -7.96 -8.93 -13.96
C ALA A 181 -8.01 -9.98 -12.84
N ASP A 182 -9.11 -10.75 -12.80
CA ASP A 182 -9.26 -11.89 -11.88
C ASP A 182 -8.17 -12.93 -12.13
N ALA A 183 -7.67 -13.56 -11.07
CA ALA A 183 -6.72 -14.67 -11.12
C ALA A 183 -5.53 -14.42 -12.07
N SER A 184 -4.96 -13.20 -12.04
CA SER A 184 -3.88 -12.79 -12.96
C SER A 184 -2.52 -12.61 -12.28
N ILE A 185 -2.48 -12.58 -10.95
CA ILE A 185 -1.31 -12.23 -10.13
C ILE A 185 -0.77 -13.46 -9.42
N ASP A 186 0.55 -13.67 -9.48
CA ASP A 186 1.25 -14.72 -8.73
C ASP A 186 1.52 -14.30 -7.30
N VAL A 187 1.96 -13.03 -7.11
CA VAL A 187 2.29 -12.48 -5.79
C VAL A 187 1.77 -11.06 -5.67
N ILE A 188 1.16 -10.77 -4.53
CA ILE A 188 0.84 -9.39 -4.12
C ILE A 188 1.87 -8.98 -3.08
N VAL A 189 2.43 -7.79 -3.25
CA VAL A 189 3.25 -7.12 -2.23
C VAL A 189 2.59 -5.81 -1.80
N SER A 190 2.88 -5.39 -0.58
CA SER A 190 2.52 -4.07 -0.07
C SER A 190 3.47 -3.68 1.06
N ASN A 191 3.73 -2.39 1.22
CA ASN A 191 4.66 -1.89 2.22
C ASN A 191 4.14 -0.62 2.88
N CYS A 192 3.60 -0.73 4.11
CA CYS A 192 3.01 0.34 4.92
C CYS A 192 1.85 1.11 4.24
N VAL A 193 0.89 0.39 3.67
CA VAL A 193 -0.21 1.00 2.91
C VAL A 193 -1.60 0.55 3.36
N LEU A 194 -1.75 -0.69 3.86
CA LEU A 194 -3.07 -1.23 4.23
C LEU A 194 -3.73 -0.40 5.35
N ASN A 195 -2.92 0.17 6.23
CA ASN A 195 -3.37 1.02 7.32
C ASN A 195 -3.93 2.38 6.86
N LEU A 196 -3.60 2.81 5.64
CA LEU A 196 -4.11 4.06 5.04
C LEU A 196 -5.52 3.90 4.44
N VAL A 197 -6.00 2.66 4.31
CA VAL A 197 -7.35 2.36 3.82
C VAL A 197 -8.35 2.53 4.95
N ARG A 198 -9.49 3.18 4.65
CA ARG A 198 -10.56 3.41 5.63
C ARG A 198 -11.05 2.09 6.23
N PRO A 199 -11.44 2.06 7.51
CA PRO A 199 -11.90 0.84 8.19
C PRO A 199 -13.02 0.11 7.44
N GLU A 200 -14.00 0.87 6.91
CA GLU A 200 -15.11 0.34 6.14
C GLU A 200 -14.71 -0.30 4.82
N ASP A 201 -13.58 0.11 4.23
CA ASP A 201 -13.08 -0.40 2.95
C ASP A 201 -12.07 -1.55 3.09
N LYS A 202 -11.54 -1.80 4.29
CA LYS A 202 -10.54 -2.85 4.52
C LYS A 202 -11.04 -4.24 4.09
N LYS A 203 -12.30 -4.56 4.34
CA LYS A 203 -12.88 -5.83 3.88
C LYS A 203 -12.89 -5.94 2.35
N ALA A 204 -13.16 -4.85 1.64
CA ALA A 204 -13.11 -4.81 0.18
C ALA A 204 -11.67 -4.99 -0.32
N LEU A 205 -10.68 -4.36 0.32
CA LEU A 205 -9.27 -4.54 0.03
C LEU A 205 -8.85 -6.01 0.05
N PHE A 206 -9.12 -6.73 1.13
CA PHE A 206 -8.78 -8.15 1.25
C PHE A 206 -9.52 -9.02 0.22
N ALA A 207 -10.79 -8.69 -0.08
CA ALA A 207 -11.55 -9.39 -1.12
C ALA A 207 -10.97 -9.17 -2.53
N GLU A 208 -10.49 -7.95 -2.83
CA GLU A 208 -9.83 -7.64 -4.10
C GLU A 208 -8.46 -8.34 -4.22
N MET A 209 -7.66 -8.38 -3.14
CA MET A 209 -6.43 -9.18 -3.12
C MET A 209 -6.71 -10.65 -3.44
N TYR A 210 -7.73 -11.24 -2.81
CA TYR A 210 -8.12 -12.63 -3.07
C TYR A 210 -8.58 -12.84 -4.51
N ARG A 211 -9.37 -11.91 -5.06
CA ARG A 211 -9.91 -11.99 -6.43
C ARG A 211 -8.82 -12.02 -7.49
N VAL A 212 -7.80 -11.16 -7.37
CA VAL A 212 -6.77 -11.00 -8.40
C VAL A 212 -5.68 -12.05 -8.34
N LEU A 213 -5.51 -12.74 -7.21
CA LEU A 213 -4.53 -13.81 -7.07
C LEU A 213 -4.94 -15.04 -7.88
N LYS A 214 -3.98 -15.62 -8.57
CA LYS A 214 -4.08 -16.95 -9.16
C LYS A 214 -4.27 -18.01 -8.06
N ARG A 215 -4.82 -19.16 -8.43
CA ARG A 215 -4.79 -20.32 -7.55
C ARG A 215 -3.33 -20.70 -7.23
N GLY A 216 -3.00 -20.76 -5.94
CA GLY A 216 -1.63 -20.96 -5.48
C GLY A 216 -0.78 -19.68 -5.42
N GLY A 217 -1.39 -18.53 -5.73
CA GLY A 217 -0.76 -17.23 -5.51
C GLY A 217 -0.65 -16.91 -4.02
N ARG A 218 0.21 -15.96 -3.69
CA ARG A 218 0.52 -15.58 -2.30
C ARG A 218 0.59 -14.07 -2.12
N VAL A 219 0.66 -13.63 -0.88
CA VAL A 219 0.95 -12.24 -0.53
C VAL A 219 2.26 -12.16 0.26
N ALA A 220 2.92 -11.02 0.21
CA ALA A 220 4.03 -10.65 1.10
C ALA A 220 3.80 -9.19 1.51
N ILE A 221 3.32 -8.99 2.73
CA ILE A 221 2.86 -7.70 3.21
C ILE A 221 3.71 -7.27 4.40
N SER A 222 4.29 -6.08 4.31
CA SER A 222 4.92 -5.40 5.43
C SER A 222 4.04 -4.21 5.83
N ASP A 223 3.62 -4.16 7.10
CA ASP A 223 2.81 -3.04 7.60
C ASP A 223 3.06 -2.82 9.10
N ILE A 224 2.44 -1.81 9.66
CA ILE A 224 2.48 -1.51 11.10
C ILE A 224 1.26 -2.15 11.77
N VAL A 225 1.48 -2.78 12.90
CA VAL A 225 0.43 -3.29 13.79
C VAL A 225 0.57 -2.68 15.18
N SER A 226 -0.51 -2.66 15.95
CA SER A 226 -0.53 -2.20 17.34
C SER A 226 -0.66 -3.37 18.31
N ASP A 227 -0.06 -3.28 19.49
CA ASP A 227 -0.21 -4.28 20.56
C ASP A 227 -1.60 -4.22 21.21
N GLU A 228 -2.22 -3.05 21.23
CA GLU A 228 -3.56 -2.81 21.78
C GLU A 228 -4.50 -2.24 20.70
N VAL A 229 -5.80 -2.32 20.94
CA VAL A 229 -6.80 -1.71 20.08
C VAL A 229 -6.64 -0.18 20.07
N VAL A 230 -6.51 0.42 18.88
CA VAL A 230 -6.36 1.87 18.74
C VAL A 230 -7.67 2.58 19.14
N PRO A 231 -7.67 3.45 20.15
CA PRO A 231 -8.85 4.18 20.60
C PRO A 231 -9.42 5.10 19.51
N GLU A 232 -10.74 5.32 19.53
CA GLU A 232 -11.44 6.10 18.52
C GLU A 232 -10.90 7.53 18.34
N HIS A 233 -10.45 8.17 19.42
CA HIS A 233 -9.90 9.54 19.35
C HIS A 233 -8.56 9.58 18.60
N LEU A 234 -7.71 8.57 18.76
CA LEU A 234 -6.47 8.43 17.97
C LEU A 234 -6.78 8.03 16.52
N ALA A 235 -7.72 7.09 16.32
CA ALA A 235 -8.15 6.68 14.98
C ALA A 235 -8.72 7.82 14.15
N LYS A 236 -9.20 8.90 14.77
CA LYS A 236 -9.71 10.10 14.10
C LYS A 236 -8.65 11.19 13.86
N ASP A 237 -7.41 10.99 14.29
CA ASP A 237 -6.33 11.94 14.03
C ASP A 237 -5.77 11.74 12.60
N PRO A 238 -5.95 12.73 11.69
CA PRO A 238 -5.49 12.59 10.31
C PRO A 238 -3.97 12.54 10.16
N ASN A 239 -3.21 13.12 11.11
CA ASN A 239 -1.76 13.09 11.08
C ASN A 239 -1.23 11.71 11.46
N LEU A 240 -1.78 11.11 12.53
CA LEU A 240 -1.47 9.74 12.91
C LEU A 240 -1.94 8.74 11.84
N TRP A 241 -3.09 9.01 11.21
CA TRP A 241 -3.60 8.18 10.12
C TRP A 241 -2.64 8.17 8.94
N SER A 242 -2.28 9.34 8.41
CA SER A 242 -1.38 9.45 7.26
C SER A 242 0.06 9.00 7.56
N ALA A 243 0.42 8.82 8.85
CA ALA A 243 1.67 8.21 9.30
C ALA A 243 1.60 6.67 9.45
N CYS A 244 0.55 6.00 8.95
CA CYS A 244 0.31 4.54 9.10
C CYS A 244 0.14 4.07 10.56
N VAL A 245 -0.13 4.96 11.52
CA VAL A 245 -0.20 4.65 12.94
C VAL A 245 -1.64 4.38 13.37
N SER A 246 -2.51 5.39 13.30
CA SER A 246 -3.86 5.27 13.88
C SER A 246 -4.83 4.40 13.08
N GLY A 247 -4.49 4.10 11.83
CA GLY A 247 -5.20 3.11 11.01
C GLY A 247 -4.66 1.68 11.17
N ALA A 248 -3.69 1.44 12.07
CA ALA A 248 -3.11 0.13 12.26
C ALA A 248 -4.14 -0.90 12.75
N PHE A 249 -3.99 -2.12 12.28
CA PHE A 249 -4.67 -3.26 12.89
C PHE A 249 -4.00 -3.60 14.22
N GLN A 250 -4.78 -4.05 15.19
CA GLN A 250 -4.22 -4.80 16.30
C GLN A 250 -3.67 -6.14 15.79
N GLU A 251 -2.58 -6.65 16.39
CA GLU A 251 -1.83 -7.82 15.87
C GLU A 251 -2.73 -9.02 15.53
N GLU A 252 -3.64 -9.41 16.43
CA GLU A 252 -4.53 -10.56 16.23
C GLU A 252 -5.56 -10.29 15.11
N GLU A 253 -6.10 -9.07 15.05
CA GLU A 253 -7.07 -8.68 14.02
C GLU A 253 -6.42 -8.60 12.63
N PHE A 254 -5.13 -8.28 12.55
CA PHE A 254 -4.40 -8.29 11.28
C PHE A 254 -4.35 -9.69 10.66
N LEU A 255 -3.96 -10.69 11.46
CA LEU A 255 -3.95 -12.09 11.01
C LEU A 255 -5.34 -12.59 10.66
N LYS A 256 -6.32 -12.26 11.52
CA LYS A 256 -7.72 -12.62 11.33
C LYS A 256 -8.30 -12.03 10.03
N ALA A 257 -7.91 -10.82 9.63
CA ALA A 257 -8.37 -10.21 8.38
C ALA A 257 -7.98 -11.04 7.14
N PHE A 258 -6.81 -11.67 7.13
CA PHE A 258 -6.41 -12.62 6.09
C PHE A 258 -7.24 -13.90 6.14
N GLU A 259 -7.46 -14.47 7.33
CA GLU A 259 -8.26 -15.69 7.50
C GLU A 259 -9.71 -15.47 7.04
N ASP A 260 -10.34 -14.37 7.46
CA ASP A 260 -11.70 -13.98 7.07
C ASP A 260 -11.83 -13.81 5.53
N ALA A 261 -10.75 -13.39 4.88
CA ALA A 261 -10.66 -13.29 3.42
C ALA A 261 -10.25 -14.62 2.74
N LYS A 262 -10.21 -15.73 3.48
CA LYS A 262 -9.92 -17.09 2.99
C LYS A 262 -8.46 -17.31 2.55
N PHE A 263 -7.55 -16.51 3.06
CA PHE A 263 -6.13 -16.83 2.96
C PHE A 263 -5.78 -17.93 3.98
N HIS A 264 -4.91 -18.83 3.60
CA HIS A 264 -4.50 -19.96 4.44
C HIS A 264 -2.98 -20.01 4.57
N GLY A 265 -2.51 -20.57 5.70
CA GLY A 265 -1.08 -20.75 5.94
C GLY A 265 -0.33 -19.43 6.16
N ILE A 266 -0.92 -18.51 6.92
CA ILE A 266 -0.32 -17.22 7.26
C ILE A 266 0.93 -17.47 8.10
N THR A 267 2.06 -16.92 7.67
CA THR A 267 3.33 -16.98 8.38
C THR A 267 3.78 -15.55 8.71
N ILE A 268 4.07 -15.30 9.98
CA ILE A 268 4.78 -14.09 10.37
C ILE A 268 6.26 -14.33 10.12
N GLU A 269 6.80 -13.65 9.11
CA GLU A 269 8.20 -13.77 8.70
C GLU A 269 9.11 -12.89 9.56
N GLU A 270 8.60 -11.71 9.94
CA GLU A 270 9.32 -10.76 10.79
C GLU A 270 8.31 -9.98 11.64
N LEU A 271 8.57 -9.87 12.94
CA LEU A 271 7.93 -8.94 13.85
C LEU A 271 9.05 -8.20 14.59
N ARG A 272 9.15 -6.90 14.37
CA ARG A 272 10.20 -6.11 15.02
C ARG A 272 9.95 -5.98 16.51
N SER A 273 10.98 -6.24 17.30
CA SER A 273 10.92 -6.11 18.77
C SER A 273 10.85 -4.65 19.23
N GLU A 274 11.44 -3.74 18.45
CA GLU A 274 11.43 -2.30 18.74
C GLU A 274 10.18 -1.66 18.16
N ALA A 275 9.51 -0.84 18.97
CA ALA A 275 8.36 -0.06 18.52
C ALA A 275 8.83 0.99 17.48
N TYR A 276 8.07 1.09 16.39
CA TYR A 276 8.20 2.20 15.44
C TYR A 276 7.83 3.53 16.11
N GLN A 277 6.74 3.49 16.88
CA GLN A 277 6.24 4.62 17.64
C GLN A 277 5.44 4.11 18.84
N THR A 278 5.41 4.90 19.93
CA THR A 278 4.50 4.68 21.07
C THR A 278 3.62 5.91 21.23
N VAL A 279 2.31 5.72 21.20
CA VAL A 279 1.32 6.79 21.36
C VAL A 279 0.37 6.41 22.50
N GLU A 280 0.29 7.23 23.55
CA GLU A 280 -0.54 6.98 24.73
C GLU A 280 -0.34 5.59 25.37
N GLY A 281 0.88 5.05 25.28
CA GLY A 281 1.25 3.75 25.84
C GLY A 281 1.00 2.57 24.89
N ILE A 282 0.36 2.77 23.75
CA ILE A 282 0.19 1.77 22.68
C ILE A 282 1.46 1.71 21.85
N GLU A 283 2.01 0.53 21.66
CA GLU A 283 3.20 0.30 20.86
C GLU A 283 2.83 -0.12 19.44
N PHE A 284 3.39 0.58 18.47
CA PHE A 284 3.22 0.30 17.03
C PHE A 284 4.50 -0.34 16.49
N ARG A 285 4.39 -1.50 15.85
CA ARG A 285 5.53 -2.28 15.37
C ARG A 285 5.37 -2.69 13.92
N ALA A 286 6.50 -2.78 13.21
CA ALA A 286 6.50 -3.33 11.87
C ALA A 286 6.40 -4.86 11.90
N VAL A 287 5.51 -5.40 11.09
CA VAL A 287 5.32 -6.83 10.85
C VAL A 287 5.44 -7.13 9.36
N THR A 288 6.04 -8.26 9.01
CA THR A 288 5.96 -8.81 7.65
C THR A 288 5.30 -10.16 7.71
N VAL A 289 4.25 -10.33 6.93
CA VAL A 289 3.52 -11.60 6.78
C VAL A 289 3.59 -12.11 5.35
N SER A 290 3.67 -13.42 5.21
CA SER A 290 3.56 -14.11 3.92
C SER A 290 2.57 -15.25 4.08
N PRO A 291 1.28 -15.06 3.82
CA PRO A 291 0.33 -16.15 3.79
C PRO A 291 0.72 -17.12 2.67
N GLY A 292 0.88 -18.37 3.05
CA GLY A 292 1.31 -19.43 2.15
C GLY A 292 0.31 -19.72 1.02
N THR A 293 0.78 -20.50 0.07
CA THR A 293 0.00 -20.98 -1.07
C THR A 293 -1.16 -21.89 -0.64
N PHE A 294 -2.22 -21.96 -1.45
CA PHE A 294 -3.35 -22.87 -1.31
C PHE A 294 -2.93 -24.35 -1.50
N THR A 295 -2.01 -24.86 -0.73
CA THR A 295 -1.78 -26.30 -0.64
C THR A 295 -2.41 -26.81 0.64
N SER A 296 -3.30 -27.81 0.49
CA SER A 296 -3.95 -28.55 1.56
C SER A 296 -2.90 -29.34 2.37
N ALA A 297 -2.16 -28.66 3.24
CA ALA A 297 -1.29 -29.31 4.21
C ALA A 297 -1.15 -28.41 5.44
N LEU A 298 -1.73 -28.89 6.51
CA LEU A 298 -1.47 -28.65 7.95
C LEU A 298 -0.70 -27.37 8.33
N ILE A 299 -1.47 -26.42 8.85
CA ILE A 299 -1.04 -25.18 9.51
C ILE A 299 -0.18 -25.54 10.72
N SER A 300 1.06 -25.14 10.73
CA SER A 300 1.80 -24.98 11.98
C SER A 300 2.02 -23.48 12.22
N VAL A 301 1.22 -22.90 13.10
CA VAL A 301 1.49 -21.57 13.65
C VAL A 301 2.65 -21.73 14.63
N SER A 302 3.86 -21.37 14.24
CA SER A 302 4.96 -21.19 15.16
C SER A 302 5.04 -19.73 15.59
N ALA A 303 4.04 -19.29 16.37
CA ALA A 303 4.17 -18.08 17.13
C ALA A 303 5.06 -18.39 18.36
N THR A 304 6.26 -17.86 18.41
CA THR A 304 6.93 -17.68 19.71
C THR A 304 6.14 -16.59 20.44
N PRO A 305 5.50 -16.91 21.56
CA PRO A 305 4.75 -15.89 22.29
C PRO A 305 5.69 -14.77 22.73
N SER A 306 5.26 -13.54 22.56
CA SER A 306 5.87 -12.39 23.22
C SER A 306 6.03 -12.70 24.70
N PRO A 307 7.13 -12.33 25.38
CA PRO A 307 7.38 -12.64 26.79
C PRO A 307 6.30 -12.14 27.77
N ARG A 308 5.33 -11.36 27.31
CA ARG A 308 4.23 -10.81 28.12
C ARG A 308 3.06 -11.77 28.38
N TYR A 309 2.93 -12.88 27.63
CA TYR A 309 1.82 -13.82 27.83
C TYR A 309 2.16 -15.08 28.63
N ALA A 310 3.25 -15.06 29.39
CA ALA A 310 3.66 -16.19 30.24
C ALA A 310 3.24 -16.02 31.71
N PHE A 311 2.08 -15.41 32.01
CA PHE A 311 1.50 -15.43 33.35
C PHE A 311 -0.03 -15.35 33.28
N ALA A 312 -0.70 -16.49 33.35
CA ALA A 312 -1.93 -16.77 34.06
C ALA A 312 -2.10 -18.29 34.24
#